data_ec3ad969adb34a097363185177eb11d6
#
_entry.id   ec3ad969adb34a097363185177eb11d6
#
_cell.length_a   1.000
_cell.length_b   1.000
_cell.length_c   1.000
_cell.angle_alpha   90.00
_cell.angle_beta   90.00
_cell.angle_gamma   90.00
#
_symmetry.space_group_name_H-M   'P 1'
#
loop_
_entity.id
_entity.type
_entity.pdbx_description
1 polymer ?
#
loop_
_entity_poly.entity_id
_entity_poly.type
_entity_poly.pdbx_seq_one_letter_code
_entity_poly.pdbx_strand_id
1 'polypeptide(L)'
;MTVRDLPADDVMELLAEHPRRLASITARVPAAQLLAAPSPGEWSANEVLAHIRSCADVWGRCIARMLAEDDPTIRAVSPRSYIDKTDYLDLQFKPSLRAFTQQRTELLAVLAELRPPEWMRTATVTGAGKALVRTVLFYGQWLADHERIHVGQIEQTVAAVRLTR
;
A
#
# COMPACT_ATOMS: atom_id res chain seq x y z
N MET A 1 -11.31 -7.78 -7.66
CA MET A 1 -9.87 -8.16 -7.68
C MET A 1 -9.70 -9.38 -6.79
N THR A 2 -9.22 -10.47 -7.32
CA THR A 2 -8.95 -11.70 -6.54
C THR A 2 -7.58 -11.53 -5.91
N VAL A 3 -7.48 -11.60 -4.58
CA VAL A 3 -6.21 -11.58 -3.86
C VAL A 3 -5.46 -12.88 -4.17
N ARG A 4 -4.18 -12.79 -4.46
CA ARG A 4 -3.34 -13.98 -4.67
C ARG A 4 -3.24 -14.77 -3.37
N ASP A 5 -3.33 -16.08 -3.48
CA ASP A 5 -3.05 -16.99 -2.37
C ASP A 5 -1.51 -17.14 -2.25
N LEU A 6 -0.90 -16.21 -1.50
CA LEU A 6 0.54 -16.13 -1.28
C LEU A 6 0.85 -16.60 0.14
N PRO A 7 1.87 -17.46 0.33
CA PRO A 7 2.38 -17.75 1.66
C PRO A 7 2.98 -16.50 2.32
N ALA A 8 3.11 -16.51 3.64
CA ALA A 8 3.58 -15.37 4.42
C ALA A 8 4.98 -14.87 3.98
N ASP A 9 5.89 -15.81 3.66
CA ASP A 9 7.25 -15.47 3.21
C ASP A 9 7.23 -14.70 1.88
N ASP A 10 6.40 -15.12 0.91
CA ASP A 10 6.25 -14.42 -0.36
C ASP A 10 5.61 -13.03 -0.18
N VAL A 11 4.66 -12.90 0.76
CA VAL A 11 4.08 -11.60 1.14
C VAL A 11 5.15 -10.68 1.67
N MET A 12 6.00 -11.16 2.58
CA MET A 12 7.10 -10.40 3.18
C MET A 12 8.10 -9.94 2.13
N GLU A 13 8.48 -10.82 1.20
CA GLU A 13 9.42 -10.50 0.12
C GLU A 13 8.87 -9.41 -0.80
N LEU A 14 7.62 -9.55 -1.27
CA LEU A 14 6.96 -8.55 -2.14
C LEU A 14 6.83 -7.20 -1.44
N LEU A 15 6.38 -7.18 -0.19
CA LEU A 15 6.26 -5.96 0.59
C LEU A 15 7.61 -5.25 0.79
N ALA A 16 8.70 -6.00 0.93
CA ALA A 16 10.06 -5.45 1.03
C ALA A 16 10.60 -4.95 -0.31
N GLU A 17 10.17 -5.57 -1.43
CA GLU A 17 10.63 -5.20 -2.78
C GLU A 17 10.02 -3.86 -3.25
N HIS A 18 8.74 -3.60 -2.97
CA HIS A 18 7.99 -2.47 -3.55
C HIS A 18 8.65 -1.10 -3.32
N PRO A 19 9.06 -0.71 -2.09
CA PRO A 19 9.75 0.58 -1.89
C PRO A 19 11.08 0.67 -2.65
N ARG A 20 11.84 -0.43 -2.70
CA ARG A 20 13.13 -0.49 -3.42
C ARG A 20 12.93 -0.31 -4.92
N ARG A 21 11.91 -0.97 -5.50
CA ARG A 21 11.56 -0.84 -6.91
C ARG A 21 11.11 0.57 -7.24
N LEU A 22 10.24 1.18 -6.43
CA LEU A 22 9.81 2.56 -6.57
C LEU A 22 11.01 3.53 -6.53
N ALA A 23 11.94 3.35 -5.59
CA ALA A 23 13.16 4.14 -5.53
C ALA A 23 14.01 4.01 -6.81
N SER A 24 14.16 2.80 -7.34
CA SER A 24 14.93 2.52 -8.56
C SER A 24 14.33 3.18 -9.80
N ILE A 25 13.04 2.97 -10.07
CA ILE A 25 12.37 3.50 -11.28
C ILE A 25 12.23 5.02 -11.27
N THR A 26 12.22 5.65 -10.09
CA THR A 26 12.07 7.10 -9.94
C THR A 26 13.36 7.86 -9.65
N ALA A 27 14.50 7.16 -9.47
CA ALA A 27 15.77 7.73 -9.03
C ALA A 27 16.24 8.95 -9.86
N ARG A 28 16.08 8.87 -11.17
CA ARG A 28 16.55 9.89 -12.16
C ARG A 28 15.38 10.64 -12.80
N VAL A 29 14.16 10.57 -12.22
CA VAL A 29 13.00 11.27 -12.75
C VAL A 29 12.92 12.66 -12.11
N PRO A 30 12.86 13.73 -12.91
CA PRO A 30 12.66 15.09 -12.39
C PRO A 30 11.36 15.21 -11.59
N ALA A 31 11.36 16.02 -10.52
CA ALA A 31 10.19 16.20 -9.67
C ALA A 31 8.93 16.63 -10.46
N ALA A 32 9.10 17.54 -11.42
CA ALA A 32 7.99 17.99 -12.28
C ALA A 32 7.35 16.84 -13.07
N GLN A 33 8.12 15.84 -13.50
CA GLN A 33 7.58 14.68 -14.21
C GLN A 33 6.85 13.72 -13.27
N LEU A 34 7.26 13.61 -12.01
CA LEU A 34 6.57 12.78 -11.00
C LEU A 34 5.23 13.37 -10.58
N LEU A 35 5.06 14.70 -10.74
CA LEU A 35 3.81 15.43 -10.51
C LEU A 35 2.92 15.52 -11.75
N ALA A 36 3.44 15.23 -12.93
CA ALA A 36 2.70 15.31 -14.18
C ALA A 36 1.83 14.06 -14.37
N ALA A 37 0.56 14.27 -14.67
CA ALA A 37 -0.33 13.21 -15.16
C ALA A 37 0.06 12.84 -16.60
N PRO A 38 0.04 11.55 -16.99
CA PRO A 38 0.39 11.14 -18.36
C PRO A 38 -0.67 11.58 -19.39
N SER A 39 -1.93 11.71 -18.96
CA SER A 39 -3.06 12.22 -19.77
C SER A 39 -4.10 12.88 -18.87
N PRO A 40 -5.00 13.71 -19.41
CA PRO A 40 -6.08 14.32 -18.64
C PRO A 40 -6.95 13.26 -17.95
N GLY A 41 -7.13 13.39 -16.64
CA GLY A 41 -7.93 12.47 -15.82
C GLY A 41 -7.20 11.21 -15.33
N GLU A 42 -5.95 11.02 -15.72
CA GLU A 42 -5.08 9.97 -15.17
C GLU A 42 -4.27 10.48 -13.99
N TRP A 43 -3.84 9.58 -13.13
CA TRP A 43 -3.05 9.91 -11.96
C TRP A 43 -1.57 10.08 -12.29
N SER A 44 -0.95 11.11 -11.74
CA SER A 44 0.50 11.26 -11.69
C SER A 44 1.13 10.18 -10.80
N ALA A 45 2.43 9.98 -10.94
CA ALA A 45 3.18 9.08 -10.06
C ALA A 45 3.04 9.48 -8.58
N ASN A 46 2.96 10.79 -8.29
CA ASN A 46 2.78 11.33 -6.94
C ASN A 46 1.42 10.95 -6.34
N GLU A 47 0.35 11.07 -7.12
CA GLU A 47 -1.01 10.69 -6.68
C GLU A 47 -1.14 9.19 -6.44
N VAL A 48 -0.52 8.37 -7.31
CA VAL A 48 -0.48 6.91 -7.11
C VAL A 48 0.27 6.55 -5.83
N LEU A 49 1.41 7.19 -5.54
CA LEU A 49 2.16 6.95 -4.31
C LEU A 49 1.36 7.39 -3.07
N ALA A 50 0.68 8.54 -3.13
CA ALA A 50 -0.20 9.00 -2.06
C ALA A 50 -1.31 7.99 -1.77
N HIS A 51 -1.89 7.39 -2.82
CA HIS A 51 -2.88 6.33 -2.69
C HIS A 51 -2.30 5.07 -2.04
N ILE A 52 -1.12 4.60 -2.47
CA ILE A 52 -0.44 3.44 -1.85
C ILE A 52 -0.20 3.69 -0.35
N ARG A 53 0.23 4.89 0.04
CA ARG A 53 0.43 5.25 1.45
C ARG A 53 -0.86 5.19 2.25
N SER A 54 -1.96 5.71 1.70
CA SER A 54 -3.27 5.67 2.37
C SER A 54 -3.77 4.23 2.54
N CYS A 55 -3.52 3.35 1.57
CA CYS A 55 -3.82 1.92 1.67
C CYS A 55 -2.99 1.25 2.76
N ALA A 56 -1.69 1.55 2.82
CA ALA A 56 -0.79 1.01 3.85
C ALA A 56 -1.21 1.43 5.26
N ASP A 57 -1.66 2.67 5.45
CA ASP A 57 -2.21 3.14 6.73
C ASP A 57 -3.49 2.41 7.12
N VAL A 58 -4.45 2.34 6.21
CA VAL A 58 -5.77 1.77 6.49
C VAL A 58 -5.67 0.28 6.80
N TRP A 59 -4.97 -0.48 5.96
CA TRP A 59 -4.87 -1.93 6.13
C TRP A 59 -3.80 -2.34 7.14
N GLY A 60 -2.74 -1.55 7.30
CA GLY A 60 -1.77 -1.73 8.38
C GLY A 60 -2.41 -1.58 9.75
N ARG A 61 -3.34 -0.63 9.94
CA ARG A 61 -4.13 -0.52 11.18
C ARG A 61 -5.04 -1.71 11.42
N CYS A 62 -5.60 -2.32 10.36
CA CYS A 62 -6.38 -3.55 10.51
C CYS A 62 -5.49 -4.67 11.06
N ILE A 63 -4.28 -4.84 10.51
CA ILE A 63 -3.29 -5.81 11.01
C ILE A 63 -2.95 -5.52 12.47
N ALA A 64 -2.59 -4.28 12.80
CA ALA A 64 -2.22 -3.90 14.16
C ALA A 64 -3.34 -4.19 15.17
N ARG A 65 -4.60 -3.92 14.82
CA ARG A 65 -5.74 -4.24 15.69
C ARG A 65 -5.95 -5.74 15.88
N MET A 66 -5.82 -6.54 14.81
CA MET A 66 -5.92 -8.00 14.91
C MET A 66 -4.81 -8.62 15.75
N LEU A 67 -3.65 -7.99 15.81
CA LEU A 67 -2.55 -8.45 16.66
C LEU A 67 -2.71 -8.04 18.13
N ALA A 68 -3.36 -6.90 18.38
CA ALA A 68 -3.55 -6.35 19.72
C ALA A 68 -4.83 -6.83 20.43
N GLU A 69 -5.88 -7.17 19.68
CA GLU A 69 -7.21 -7.50 20.18
C GLU A 69 -7.62 -8.91 19.72
N ASP A 70 -8.42 -9.62 20.53
CA ASP A 70 -8.97 -10.93 20.15
C ASP A 70 -10.26 -10.74 19.36
N ASP A 71 -10.30 -11.26 18.12
CA ASP A 71 -11.42 -11.21 17.18
C ASP A 71 -12.15 -9.84 17.11
N PRO A 72 -11.42 -8.72 16.89
CA PRO A 72 -12.02 -7.40 16.90
C PRO A 72 -13.04 -7.22 15.77
N THR A 73 -14.05 -6.40 16.03
CA THR A 73 -14.91 -5.88 14.96
C THR A 73 -14.31 -4.59 14.42
N ILE A 74 -13.98 -4.59 13.13
CA ILE A 74 -13.35 -3.45 12.42
C ILE A 74 -14.33 -2.90 11.39
N ARG A 75 -14.64 -1.60 11.49
CA ARG A 75 -15.38 -0.91 10.43
C ARG A 75 -14.42 -0.59 9.27
N ALA A 76 -14.77 -1.06 8.08
CA ALA A 76 -13.99 -0.76 6.87
C ALA A 76 -13.91 0.74 6.60
N VAL A 77 -12.72 1.19 6.26
CA VAL A 77 -12.45 2.56 5.81
C VAL A 77 -11.96 2.48 4.36
N SER A 78 -12.52 3.30 3.48
CA SER A 78 -12.02 3.40 2.11
C SER A 78 -10.69 4.18 2.12
N PRO A 79 -9.58 3.62 1.57
CA PRO A 79 -8.34 4.37 1.43
C PRO A 79 -8.50 5.66 0.62
N ARG A 80 -9.39 5.67 -0.38
CA ARG A 80 -9.71 6.88 -1.17
C ARG A 80 -10.33 7.99 -0.34
N SER A 81 -11.25 7.65 0.58
CA SER A 81 -11.82 8.64 1.51
C SER A 81 -10.88 8.97 2.66
N TYR A 82 -9.91 8.09 2.95
CA TYR A 82 -8.92 8.34 3.98
C TYR A 82 -7.85 9.34 3.52
N ILE A 83 -7.46 9.29 2.25
CA ILE A 83 -6.45 10.18 1.69
C ILE A 83 -6.82 11.67 1.86
N ASP A 84 -8.12 12.00 1.76
CA ASP A 84 -8.64 13.36 1.93
C ASP A 84 -8.44 13.92 3.36
N LYS A 85 -8.06 13.06 4.31
CA LYS A 85 -7.75 13.41 5.70
C LYS A 85 -6.25 13.51 5.98
N THR A 86 -5.44 13.43 4.93
CA THR A 86 -3.98 13.46 4.99
C THR A 86 -3.44 14.59 4.11
N ASP A 87 -2.17 14.89 4.28
CA ASP A 87 -1.41 15.81 3.42
C ASP A 87 -0.68 15.08 2.26
N TYR A 88 -0.99 13.81 2.00
CA TYR A 88 -0.20 12.97 1.09
C TYR A 88 -0.17 13.48 -0.35
N LEU A 89 -1.25 14.11 -0.81
CA LEU A 89 -1.33 14.69 -2.15
C LEU A 89 -0.48 15.97 -2.28
N ASP A 90 -0.25 16.69 -1.17
CA ASP A 90 0.52 17.95 -1.14
C ASP A 90 2.04 17.70 -1.01
N LEU A 91 2.44 16.49 -0.63
CA LEU A 91 3.84 16.14 -0.46
C LEU A 91 4.52 15.88 -1.81
N GLN A 92 5.78 16.29 -1.90
CA GLN A 92 6.65 15.90 -3.03
C GLN A 92 6.92 14.40 -3.02
N PHE A 93 7.08 13.80 -4.20
CA PHE A 93 7.26 12.35 -4.36
C PHE A 93 8.39 11.77 -3.50
N LYS A 94 9.59 12.38 -3.51
CA LYS A 94 10.74 11.83 -2.79
C LYS A 94 10.57 11.82 -1.26
N PRO A 95 10.11 12.90 -0.59
CA PRO A 95 9.72 12.84 0.82
C PRO A 95 8.63 11.82 1.09
N SER A 96 7.60 11.75 0.24
CA SER A 96 6.51 10.78 0.35
C SER A 96 7.00 9.34 0.26
N LEU A 97 7.92 9.04 -0.68
CA LEU A 97 8.53 7.72 -0.82
C LEU A 97 9.39 7.34 0.40
N ARG A 98 10.12 8.29 0.99
CA ARG A 98 10.87 8.02 2.24
C ARG A 98 9.93 7.65 3.38
N ALA A 99 8.83 8.39 3.54
CA ALA A 99 7.83 8.08 4.56
C ALA A 99 7.15 6.72 4.32
N PHE A 100 6.83 6.39 3.06
CA PHE A 100 6.31 5.06 2.71
C PHE A 100 7.32 3.94 3.03
N THR A 101 8.61 4.15 2.72
CA THR A 101 9.67 3.18 3.02
C THR A 101 9.78 2.95 4.52
N GLN A 102 9.73 4.01 5.33
CA GLN A 102 9.76 3.91 6.79
C GLN A 102 8.54 3.13 7.33
N GLN A 103 7.34 3.49 6.89
CA GLN A 103 6.09 2.80 7.24
C GLN A 103 6.15 1.30 6.90
N ARG A 104 6.75 0.97 5.76
CA ARG A 104 6.94 -0.41 5.32
C ARG A 104 7.94 -1.16 6.19
N THR A 105 9.04 -0.52 6.54
CA THR A 105 10.06 -1.09 7.45
C THR A 105 9.45 -1.44 8.81
N GLU A 106 8.63 -0.55 9.35
CA GLU A 106 7.93 -0.75 10.63
C GLU A 106 6.94 -1.92 10.56
N LEU A 107 6.12 -1.99 9.49
CA LEU A 107 5.20 -3.11 9.28
C LEU A 107 5.94 -4.44 9.14
N LEU A 108 7.01 -4.48 8.33
CA LEU A 108 7.79 -5.70 8.12
C LEU A 108 8.46 -6.18 9.41
N ALA A 109 8.92 -5.27 10.26
CA ALA A 109 9.48 -5.63 11.58
C ALA A 109 8.44 -6.33 12.46
N VAL A 110 7.19 -5.84 12.46
CA VAL A 110 6.09 -6.49 13.19
C VAL A 110 5.75 -7.87 12.61
N LEU A 111 5.62 -7.96 11.28
CA LEU A 111 5.24 -9.20 10.59
C LEU A 111 6.31 -10.29 10.72
N ALA A 112 7.59 -9.92 10.78
CA ALA A 112 8.71 -10.85 10.92
C ALA A 112 8.74 -11.62 12.26
N GLU A 113 8.13 -11.05 13.29
CA GLU A 113 8.04 -11.67 14.61
C GLU A 113 6.84 -12.66 14.75
N LEU A 114 5.95 -12.70 13.73
CA LEU A 114 4.73 -13.50 13.80
C LEU A 114 5.04 -14.99 13.57
N ARG A 115 4.56 -15.82 14.50
CA ARG A 115 4.49 -17.28 14.32
C ARG A 115 3.32 -17.64 13.40
N PRO A 116 3.30 -18.82 12.77
CA PRO A 116 2.25 -19.22 11.84
C PRO A 116 0.81 -19.04 12.36
N PRO A 117 0.45 -19.34 13.64
CA PRO A 117 -0.90 -19.11 14.13
C PRO A 117 -1.29 -17.64 14.18
N GLU A 118 -0.35 -16.72 14.37
CA GLU A 118 -0.61 -15.29 14.49
C GLU A 118 -1.00 -14.66 13.14
N TRP A 119 -0.48 -15.20 12.04
CA TRP A 119 -0.92 -14.84 10.70
C TRP A 119 -2.40 -15.19 10.45
N MET A 120 -2.94 -16.14 11.19
CA MET A 120 -4.34 -16.61 11.07
C MET A 120 -5.29 -15.92 12.07
N ARG A 121 -4.79 -14.96 12.89
CA ARG A 121 -5.67 -14.14 13.75
C ARG A 121 -6.69 -13.41 12.89
N THR A 122 -7.93 -13.32 13.38
CA THR A 122 -9.09 -12.86 12.62
C THR A 122 -9.64 -11.53 13.13
N ALA A 123 -10.41 -10.87 12.27
CA ALA A 123 -11.32 -9.80 12.63
C ALA A 123 -12.62 -9.93 11.83
N THR A 124 -13.73 -9.50 12.40
CA THR A 124 -14.99 -9.28 11.67
C THR A 124 -14.98 -7.88 11.06
N VAL A 125 -14.95 -7.77 9.74
CA VAL A 125 -14.94 -6.50 9.00
C VAL A 125 -16.35 -6.13 8.56
N THR A 126 -16.81 -4.95 8.94
CA THR A 126 -18.16 -4.42 8.65
C THR A 126 -18.08 -3.11 7.86
N GLY A 127 -19.22 -2.60 7.37
CA GLY A 127 -19.30 -1.28 6.74
C GLY A 127 -18.99 -1.23 5.24
N ALA A 128 -18.69 -2.39 4.63
CA ALA A 128 -18.48 -2.51 3.17
C ALA A 128 -19.41 -3.61 2.60
N GLY A 129 -20.69 -3.58 2.92
CA GLY A 129 -21.66 -4.60 2.59
C GLY A 129 -21.83 -5.65 3.69
N LYS A 130 -21.93 -6.95 3.31
CA LYS A 130 -22.01 -8.05 4.28
C LYS A 130 -20.76 -8.12 5.14
N ALA A 131 -20.92 -8.38 6.44
CA ALA A 131 -19.79 -8.62 7.34
C ALA A 131 -18.93 -9.81 6.85
N LEU A 132 -17.61 -9.64 6.88
CA LEU A 132 -16.64 -10.61 6.38
C LEU A 132 -15.59 -10.89 7.46
N VAL A 133 -15.22 -12.16 7.63
CA VAL A 133 -14.04 -12.51 8.43
C VAL A 133 -12.80 -12.39 7.56
N ARG A 134 -11.78 -11.70 8.11
CA ARG A 134 -10.47 -11.49 7.46
C ARG A 134 -9.36 -11.87 8.42
N THR A 135 -8.24 -12.37 7.88
CA THR A 135 -7.05 -12.72 8.65
C THR A 135 -5.95 -11.66 8.49
N VAL A 136 -4.94 -11.71 9.34
CA VAL A 136 -3.70 -10.93 9.18
C VAL A 136 -3.06 -11.27 7.82
N LEU A 137 -2.96 -12.55 7.49
CA LEU A 137 -2.42 -13.01 6.20
C LEU A 137 -3.21 -12.41 5.01
N PHE A 138 -4.53 -12.38 5.10
CA PHE A 138 -5.36 -11.76 4.05
C PHE A 138 -4.97 -10.30 3.80
N TYR A 139 -4.78 -9.51 4.85
CA TYR A 139 -4.40 -8.10 4.68
C TYR A 139 -2.96 -7.95 4.18
N GLY A 140 -2.04 -8.84 4.57
CA GLY A 140 -0.70 -8.89 4.00
C GLY A 140 -0.72 -9.19 2.50
N GLN A 141 -1.45 -10.21 2.07
CA GLN A 141 -1.67 -10.57 0.67
C GLN A 141 -2.32 -9.43 -0.12
N TRP A 142 -3.34 -8.79 0.47
CA TRP A 142 -4.04 -7.68 -0.14
C TRP A 142 -3.11 -6.48 -0.37
N LEU A 143 -2.31 -6.10 0.63
CA LEU A 143 -1.31 -5.05 0.50
C LEU A 143 -0.29 -5.37 -0.59
N ALA A 144 0.31 -6.56 -0.55
CA ALA A 144 1.33 -6.97 -1.49
C ALA A 144 0.81 -6.94 -2.95
N ASP A 145 -0.37 -7.51 -3.20
CA ASP A 145 -0.92 -7.59 -4.57
C ASP A 145 -1.43 -6.22 -5.07
N HIS A 146 -2.05 -5.43 -4.20
CA HIS A 146 -2.51 -4.07 -4.54
C HIS A 146 -1.33 -3.15 -4.86
N GLU A 147 -0.29 -3.15 -4.04
CA GLU A 147 0.91 -2.34 -4.26
C GLU A 147 1.65 -2.75 -5.53
N ARG A 148 1.77 -4.04 -5.82
CA ARG A 148 2.38 -4.54 -7.05
C ARG A 148 1.73 -3.91 -8.30
N ILE A 149 0.40 -3.81 -8.32
CA ILE A 149 -0.34 -3.19 -9.41
C ILE A 149 0.03 -1.71 -9.54
N HIS A 150 0.05 -0.98 -8.44
CA HIS A 150 0.34 0.45 -8.42
C HIS A 150 1.81 0.79 -8.65
N VAL A 151 2.75 -0.08 -8.24
CA VAL A 151 4.16 0.04 -8.63
C VAL A 151 4.30 -0.06 -10.15
N GLY A 152 3.61 -1.01 -10.79
CA GLY A 152 3.54 -1.10 -12.25
C GLY A 152 2.89 0.14 -12.90
N GLN A 153 1.85 0.71 -12.29
CA GLN A 153 1.23 1.95 -12.75
C GLN A 153 2.21 3.13 -12.69
N ILE A 154 2.97 3.30 -11.61
CA ILE A 154 4.00 4.36 -11.51
C ILE A 154 5.06 4.18 -12.59
N GLU A 155 5.51 2.94 -12.84
CA GLU A 155 6.48 2.65 -13.90
C GLU A 155 5.97 3.06 -15.29
N GLN A 156 4.72 2.74 -15.61
CA GLN A 156 4.07 3.14 -16.87
C GLN A 156 3.89 4.66 -16.96
N THR A 157 3.44 5.31 -15.89
CA THR A 157 3.30 6.77 -15.82
C THR A 157 4.64 7.47 -16.08
N VAL A 158 5.72 7.03 -15.41
CA VAL A 158 7.07 7.57 -15.61
C VAL A 158 7.55 7.37 -17.05
N ALA A 159 7.28 6.22 -17.67
CA ALA A 159 7.63 5.98 -19.06
C ALA A 159 6.86 6.93 -20.00
N ALA A 160 5.57 7.10 -19.81
CA ALA A 160 4.71 7.95 -20.63
C ALA A 160 5.12 9.43 -20.58
N VAL A 161 5.33 9.99 -19.38
CA VAL A 161 5.73 11.42 -19.24
C VAL A 161 7.14 11.73 -19.75
N ARG A 162 8.00 10.72 -19.93
CA ARG A 162 9.32 10.88 -20.57
C ARG A 162 9.24 11.00 -22.09
N LEU A 163 8.22 10.40 -22.71
CA LEU A 163 8.04 10.39 -24.18
C LEU A 163 7.37 11.67 -24.70
N THR A 164 6.72 12.44 -23.86
CA THR A 164 6.02 13.69 -24.21
C THR A 164 6.90 14.94 -24.25
N ARG A 165 8.22 14.78 -24.39
CA ARG A 165 9.20 15.87 -24.56
C ARG A 165 9.68 16.03 -25.98
#